data_655fad6d7bd945b90f7fbc0af96b64f6
#
_entry.id   655fad6d7bd945b90f7fbc0af96b64f6
#
_cell.length_a   1.000
_cell.length_b   1.000
_cell.length_c   1.000
_cell.angle_alpha   90.00
_cell.angle_beta   90.00
_cell.angle_gamma   90.00
#
_symmetry.space_group_name_H-M   'P 1'
#
loop_
_entity.id
_entity.type
_entity.pdbx_description
1 polymer ?
#
loop_
_entity_poly.entity_id
_entity_poly.type
_entity_poly.pdbx_seq_one_letter_code
_entity_poly.pdbx_strand_id
1 'polypeptide(L)'
;MSFHVMAAVQKARIQSVVAVLVMIATLGPCAAKAKEASACTAGTILRLSAPESGQGSLLLIDLKSTKSLAEVQGEWGGRSVPLWSEKPDENQRKGLLAVDLEKPPGEYELKLTGQKADGEKISCSTTVTVRKGQFATEKLQVGKQFVEPSAEQIKRADEERQKLRDIFDRVTPERLWDGKFRIPLDGVTTGSNFGRRRILNGNPGSPHSGTDLPGATGTPVHAAQRGRVALAEELFFAGNTVVVDHGLGIYTFYGHLSEIDVKVGDVLENGTVLGKVGATGRVTGPHLHWGLTVERARVNPLLLVKLLGNSSLETSPISKP
;
A
#
# COMPACT_ATOMS: atom_id res chain seq x y z
N MET A 1 -30.30 -56.66 -65.33
CA MET A 1 -31.34 -56.37 -66.36
C MET A 1 -31.66 -54.87 -66.32
N SER A 2 -31.27 -54.29 -67.40
CA SER A 2 -31.93 -53.27 -68.25
C SER A 2 -31.96 -51.82 -67.65
N PHE A 3 -31.17 -50.99 -68.25
CA PHE A 3 -31.33 -50.12 -69.43
C PHE A 3 -32.21 -48.86 -69.08
N HIS A 4 -31.79 -47.76 -69.28
CA HIS A 4 -31.50 -46.75 -70.32
C HIS A 4 -31.90 -45.40 -69.79
N VAL A 5 -31.39 -44.31 -70.05
CA VAL A 5 -30.72 -43.50 -71.05
C VAL A 5 -31.02 -42.02 -70.78
N MET A 6 -29.98 -41.21 -70.86
CA MET A 6 -29.87 -39.80 -71.31
C MET A 6 -30.98 -38.74 -71.09
N ALA A 7 -30.61 -37.61 -70.62
CA ALA A 7 -30.49 -36.40 -71.44
C ALA A 7 -29.98 -35.17 -70.63
N ALA A 8 -29.07 -34.46 -71.24
CA ALA A 8 -28.45 -33.26 -70.79
C ALA A 8 -29.40 -32.03 -70.85
N VAL A 9 -29.36 -31.16 -69.85
CA VAL A 9 -29.69 -29.75 -70.05
C VAL A 9 -28.76 -28.91 -69.17
N GLN A 10 -27.94 -28.16 -69.86
CA GLN A 10 -27.00 -27.16 -69.38
C GLN A 10 -27.79 -25.92 -68.89
N LYS A 11 -27.64 -25.51 -67.63
CA LYS A 11 -28.03 -24.15 -67.21
C LYS A 11 -26.96 -23.58 -66.30
N ALA A 12 -26.44 -22.46 -66.71
CA ALA A 12 -25.51 -21.62 -66.07
C ALA A 12 -25.97 -21.24 -64.65
N ARG A 13 -25.09 -21.44 -63.62
CA ARG A 13 -25.27 -20.85 -62.30
C ARG A 13 -24.26 -19.73 -62.12
N ILE A 14 -24.80 -18.58 -61.98
CA ILE A 14 -24.17 -17.35 -61.53
C ILE A 14 -23.68 -17.59 -60.11
N GLN A 15 -22.35 -17.59 -59.91
CA GLN A 15 -21.74 -17.61 -58.59
C GLN A 15 -21.78 -16.18 -58.02
N SER A 16 -22.69 -15.92 -57.06
CA SER A 16 -22.63 -14.76 -56.19
C SER A 16 -21.57 -14.99 -55.11
N VAL A 17 -20.42 -14.37 -55.23
CA VAL A 17 -19.40 -14.31 -54.19
C VAL A 17 -19.87 -13.30 -53.17
N VAL A 18 -20.37 -13.76 -52.03
CA VAL A 18 -20.60 -12.91 -50.86
C VAL A 18 -19.26 -12.78 -50.14
N ALA A 19 -18.60 -11.65 -50.31
CA ALA A 19 -17.43 -11.29 -49.53
C ALA A 19 -17.88 -10.93 -48.13
N VAL A 20 -17.68 -11.82 -47.17
CA VAL A 20 -17.81 -11.52 -45.73
C VAL A 20 -16.59 -10.71 -45.30
N LEU A 21 -16.76 -9.41 -45.18
CA LEU A 21 -15.73 -8.53 -44.62
C LEU A 21 -15.69 -8.77 -43.09
N VAL A 22 -14.76 -9.58 -42.62
CA VAL A 22 -14.46 -9.73 -41.19
C VAL A 22 -13.71 -8.47 -40.75
N MET A 23 -14.44 -7.52 -40.16
CA MET A 23 -13.82 -6.41 -39.42
C MET A 23 -13.16 -6.98 -38.16
N ILE A 24 -11.87 -7.23 -38.22
CA ILE A 24 -11.05 -7.46 -37.03
C ILE A 24 -10.89 -6.11 -36.35
N ALA A 25 -11.75 -5.81 -35.38
CA ALA A 25 -11.54 -4.70 -34.47
C ALA A 25 -10.32 -5.05 -33.60
N THR A 26 -9.17 -4.53 -33.95
CA THR A 26 -7.99 -4.54 -33.09
C THR A 26 -8.28 -3.67 -31.88
N LEU A 27 -8.75 -4.29 -30.80
CA LEU A 27 -8.74 -3.68 -29.47
C LEU A 27 -7.26 -3.46 -29.09
N GLY A 28 -6.76 -2.27 -29.42
CA GLY A 28 -5.48 -1.82 -28.90
C GLY A 28 -5.53 -1.80 -27.37
N PRO A 29 -4.41 -2.08 -26.66
CA PRO A 29 -4.39 -1.99 -25.21
C PRO A 29 -4.77 -0.56 -24.82
N CYS A 30 -5.89 -0.42 -24.12
CA CYS A 30 -6.29 0.83 -23.47
C CYS A 30 -5.28 1.06 -22.35
N ALA A 31 -4.15 1.68 -22.67
CA ALA A 31 -3.24 2.24 -21.67
C ALA A 31 -4.06 3.31 -20.95
N ALA A 32 -4.44 3.03 -19.70
CA ALA A 32 -5.05 4.03 -18.84
C ALA A 32 -4.05 5.18 -18.72
N LYS A 33 -4.27 6.25 -19.49
CA LYS A 33 -3.52 7.49 -19.36
C LYS A 33 -3.65 7.92 -17.91
N ALA A 34 -2.53 8.05 -17.22
CA ALA A 34 -2.48 8.74 -15.94
C ALA A 34 -3.20 10.09 -16.14
N LYS A 35 -4.27 10.30 -15.38
CA LYS A 35 -5.04 11.55 -15.46
C LYS A 35 -4.06 12.66 -15.06
N GLU A 36 -3.66 13.51 -16.01
CA GLU A 36 -2.91 14.71 -15.67
C GLU A 36 -3.77 15.49 -14.68
N ALA A 37 -3.20 15.78 -13.52
CA ALA A 37 -3.86 16.62 -12.54
C ALA A 37 -4.22 17.95 -13.20
N SER A 38 -5.38 18.50 -12.84
CA SER A 38 -5.80 19.84 -13.23
C SER A 38 -4.61 20.79 -13.10
N ALA A 39 -4.41 21.63 -14.10
CA ALA A 39 -3.28 22.54 -14.16
C ALA A 39 -3.08 23.27 -12.83
N CYS A 40 -1.96 23.01 -12.19
CA CYS A 40 -1.54 23.74 -11.01
C CYS A 40 -1.23 25.19 -11.41
N THR A 41 -1.40 26.13 -10.49
CA THR A 41 -0.93 27.50 -10.72
C THR A 41 0.56 27.54 -10.94
N ALA A 42 1.01 28.53 -11.68
CA ALA A 42 2.41 28.95 -11.78
C ALA A 42 3.41 27.91 -12.32
N GLY A 43 3.07 27.21 -13.40
CA GLY A 43 3.99 26.27 -14.08
C GLY A 43 4.42 25.10 -13.21
N THR A 44 3.53 24.64 -12.36
CA THR A 44 3.72 23.47 -11.50
C THR A 44 2.86 22.32 -12.01
N ILE A 45 3.35 21.09 -11.94
CA ILE A 45 2.67 19.88 -12.39
C ILE A 45 2.60 18.89 -11.22
N LEU A 46 1.39 18.43 -10.91
CA LEU A 46 1.12 17.37 -9.94
C LEU A 46 0.82 16.06 -10.66
N ARG A 47 1.54 15.00 -10.31
CA ARG A 47 1.28 13.63 -10.77
C ARG A 47 1.09 12.69 -9.60
N LEU A 48 0.19 11.73 -9.76
CA LEU A 48 0.02 10.60 -8.86
C LEU A 48 0.42 9.31 -9.60
N SER A 49 0.96 8.34 -8.87
CA SER A 49 1.32 7.03 -9.44
C SER A 49 0.13 6.27 -10.02
N ALA A 50 -1.10 6.60 -9.58
CA ALA A 50 -2.34 6.14 -10.19
C ALA A 50 -3.47 7.15 -9.92
N PRO A 51 -4.45 7.32 -10.84
CA PRO A 51 -5.58 8.24 -10.66
C PRO A 51 -6.67 7.70 -9.73
N GLU A 52 -6.67 6.40 -9.55
CA GLU A 52 -7.64 5.66 -8.72
C GLU A 52 -6.91 4.73 -7.78
N SER A 53 -7.50 4.47 -6.62
CA SER A 53 -6.87 3.67 -5.59
C SER A 53 -7.92 2.87 -4.81
N GLY A 54 -7.58 1.67 -4.38
CA GLY A 54 -8.43 0.88 -3.50
C GLY A 54 -8.16 1.19 -2.02
N GLN A 55 -9.04 0.70 -1.16
CA GLN A 55 -8.80 0.67 0.28
C GLN A 55 -7.48 -0.05 0.60
N GLY A 56 -6.68 0.47 1.52
CA GLY A 56 -5.38 -0.06 1.89
C GLY A 56 -4.25 0.23 0.91
N SER A 57 -4.46 1.12 -0.06
CA SER A 57 -3.47 1.48 -1.07
C SER A 57 -2.57 2.63 -0.65
N LEU A 58 -1.43 2.72 -1.33
CA LEU A 58 -0.45 3.79 -1.20
C LEU A 58 -0.13 4.34 -2.59
N LEU A 59 -0.15 5.66 -2.74
CA LEU A 59 0.16 6.36 -3.98
C LEU A 59 1.38 7.25 -3.78
N LEU A 60 2.24 7.32 -4.79
CA LEU A 60 3.32 8.31 -4.83
C LEU A 60 2.79 9.61 -5.43
N ILE A 61 3.04 10.71 -4.74
CA ILE A 61 2.85 12.07 -5.20
C ILE A 61 4.17 12.55 -5.80
N ASP A 62 4.12 13.11 -7.00
CA ASP A 62 5.25 13.77 -7.67
C ASP A 62 4.82 15.17 -8.11
N LEU A 63 5.30 16.18 -7.40
CA LEU A 63 5.08 17.59 -7.70
C LEU A 63 6.35 18.17 -8.32
N LYS A 64 6.24 18.68 -9.55
CA LYS A 64 7.33 19.34 -10.26
C LYS A 64 6.98 20.78 -10.56
N SER A 65 7.98 21.65 -10.46
CA SER A 65 7.87 23.08 -10.78
C SER A 65 8.96 23.50 -11.77
N THR A 66 8.72 24.57 -12.51
CA THR A 66 9.75 25.20 -13.37
C THR A 66 10.83 25.94 -12.59
N LYS A 67 10.58 26.22 -11.30
CA LYS A 67 11.52 26.89 -10.37
C LYS A 67 11.63 26.06 -9.09
N SER A 68 12.68 26.29 -8.32
CA SER A 68 12.86 25.66 -7.00
C SER A 68 11.68 25.91 -6.09
N LEU A 69 11.30 24.88 -5.35
CA LEU A 69 10.20 24.88 -4.38
C LEU A 69 10.74 25.16 -2.98
N ALA A 70 10.23 26.17 -2.29
CA ALA A 70 10.57 26.46 -0.90
C ALA A 70 9.73 25.59 0.04
N GLU A 71 8.53 26.02 0.36
CA GLU A 71 7.61 25.29 1.25
C GLU A 71 6.47 24.71 0.43
N VAL A 72 6.15 23.45 0.68
CA VAL A 72 4.98 22.79 0.09
C VAL A 72 4.35 21.90 1.14
N GLN A 73 3.04 22.03 1.30
CA GLN A 73 2.21 21.24 2.19
C GLN A 73 1.12 20.54 1.39
N GLY A 74 0.79 19.31 1.79
CA GLY A 74 -0.32 18.57 1.25
C GLY A 74 -1.43 18.41 2.28
N GLU A 75 -2.68 18.32 1.80
CA GLU A 75 -3.85 17.98 2.58
C GLU A 75 -4.66 16.89 1.88
N TRP A 76 -5.03 15.85 2.62
CA TRP A 76 -5.83 14.73 2.17
C TRP A 76 -6.82 14.30 3.25
N GLY A 77 -8.12 14.49 2.98
CA GLY A 77 -9.17 14.06 3.90
C GLY A 77 -9.05 14.66 5.31
N GLY A 78 -8.65 15.94 5.40
CA GLY A 78 -8.46 16.65 6.66
C GLY A 78 -7.16 16.31 7.41
N ARG A 79 -6.21 15.61 6.74
CA ARG A 79 -4.89 15.29 7.30
C ARG A 79 -3.79 15.93 6.47
N SER A 80 -2.69 16.27 7.13
CA SER A 80 -1.47 16.69 6.45
C SER A 80 -0.89 15.53 5.63
N VAL A 81 -0.32 15.85 4.47
CA VAL A 81 0.46 14.92 3.66
C VAL A 81 1.86 15.50 3.53
N PRO A 82 2.82 14.97 4.29
CA PRO A 82 4.20 15.43 4.22
C PRO A 82 4.80 15.20 2.84
N LEU A 83 5.56 16.21 2.38
CA LEU A 83 6.30 16.12 1.14
C LEU A 83 7.79 16.30 1.45
N TRP A 84 8.63 15.57 0.70
CA TRP A 84 10.07 15.66 0.82
C TRP A 84 10.75 15.96 -0.50
N SER A 85 11.99 16.44 -0.43
CA SER A 85 12.90 16.59 -1.55
C SER A 85 14.01 15.56 -1.46
N GLU A 86 14.51 15.09 -2.59
CA GLU A 86 15.68 14.23 -2.62
C GLU A 86 16.99 15.05 -2.48
N LYS A 87 16.96 16.31 -2.92
CA LYS A 87 18.09 17.24 -2.86
C LYS A 87 17.63 18.61 -2.36
N PRO A 88 18.50 19.38 -1.69
CA PRO A 88 18.26 20.80 -1.41
C PRO A 88 17.95 21.57 -2.71
N ASP A 89 17.15 22.63 -2.59
CA ASP A 89 16.81 23.56 -3.69
C ASP A 89 16.23 22.90 -4.95
N GLU A 90 15.63 21.74 -4.80
CA GLU A 90 15.06 20.99 -5.91
C GLU A 90 13.71 21.57 -6.33
N ASN A 91 13.45 21.53 -7.64
CA ASN A 91 12.17 21.92 -8.23
C ASN A 91 11.13 20.76 -8.19
N GLN A 92 11.39 19.76 -7.37
CA GLN A 92 10.54 18.57 -7.19
C GLN A 92 10.26 18.30 -5.70
N ARG A 93 9.03 17.89 -5.41
CA ARG A 93 8.64 17.31 -4.12
C ARG A 93 7.95 15.99 -4.36
N LYS A 94 8.28 15.02 -3.53
CA LYS A 94 7.61 13.72 -3.47
C LYS A 94 6.82 13.61 -2.18
N GLY A 95 5.78 12.78 -2.17
CA GLY A 95 4.97 12.47 -0.99
C GLY A 95 4.30 11.13 -1.12
N LEU A 96 3.76 10.62 -0.03
CA LEU A 96 2.94 9.41 0.00
C LEU A 96 1.50 9.76 0.38
N LEU A 97 0.56 9.42 -0.48
CA LEU A 97 -0.87 9.51 -0.20
C LEU A 97 -1.37 8.11 0.17
N ALA A 98 -1.80 7.98 1.42
CA ALA A 98 -2.26 6.72 1.97
C ALA A 98 -3.79 6.64 2.03
N VAL A 99 -4.36 5.59 1.48
CA VAL A 99 -5.80 5.29 1.56
C VAL A 99 -6.00 4.23 2.64
N ASP A 100 -6.57 4.62 3.80
CA ASP A 100 -6.79 3.66 4.89
C ASP A 100 -7.62 2.46 4.44
N LEU A 101 -7.33 1.29 5.01
CA LEU A 101 -8.00 0.02 4.77
C LEU A 101 -9.53 0.09 4.89
N GLU A 102 -10.05 0.99 5.73
CA GLU A 102 -11.48 1.17 5.95
C GLU A 102 -12.01 2.53 5.46
N LYS A 103 -11.21 3.28 4.67
CA LYS A 103 -11.69 4.54 4.10
C LYS A 103 -12.91 4.28 3.21
N PRO A 104 -14.04 4.96 3.41
CA PRO A 104 -15.21 4.76 2.56
C PRO A 104 -14.89 4.97 1.07
N PRO A 105 -15.44 4.16 0.15
CA PRO A 105 -15.35 4.44 -1.28
C PRO A 105 -15.98 5.79 -1.62
N GLY A 106 -15.38 6.50 -2.58
CA GLY A 106 -15.83 7.84 -2.97
C GLY A 106 -14.73 8.67 -3.59
N GLU A 107 -15.03 9.90 -3.88
CA GLU A 107 -14.09 10.88 -4.42
C GLU A 107 -13.59 11.80 -3.30
N TYR A 108 -12.29 12.02 -3.26
CA TYR A 108 -11.63 12.84 -2.25
C TYR A 108 -10.61 13.76 -2.91
N GLU A 109 -10.59 15.00 -2.46
CA GLU A 109 -9.65 15.99 -2.98
C GLU A 109 -8.30 15.90 -2.25
N LEU A 110 -7.22 15.83 -3.02
CA LEU A 110 -5.86 16.12 -2.58
C LEU A 110 -5.55 17.57 -2.94
N LYS A 111 -5.14 18.36 -1.96
CA LYS A 111 -4.69 19.74 -2.13
C LYS A 111 -3.21 19.85 -1.80
N LEU A 112 -2.46 20.55 -2.64
CA LEU A 112 -1.09 20.96 -2.37
C LEU A 112 -1.01 22.48 -2.45
N THR A 113 -0.44 23.09 -1.42
CA THR A 113 -0.20 24.55 -1.35
C THR A 113 1.22 24.83 -0.93
N GLY A 114 1.75 25.97 -1.34
CA GLY A 114 3.11 26.35 -0.99
C GLY A 114 3.60 27.55 -1.74
N GLN A 115 4.92 27.66 -1.83
CA GLN A 115 5.56 28.74 -2.56
C GLN A 115 6.88 28.27 -3.20
N LYS A 116 7.25 28.94 -4.30
CA LYS A 116 8.55 28.80 -4.92
C LYS A 116 9.60 29.61 -4.15
N ALA A 117 10.87 29.37 -4.42
CA ALA A 117 11.96 30.09 -3.77
C ALA A 117 11.93 31.60 -3.99
N ASP A 118 11.32 32.08 -5.08
CA ASP A 118 11.13 33.51 -5.38
C ASP A 118 9.85 34.11 -4.73
N GLY A 119 9.13 33.34 -3.90
CA GLY A 119 7.94 33.78 -3.21
C GLY A 119 6.62 33.61 -3.99
N GLU A 120 6.67 33.17 -5.25
CA GLU A 120 5.48 32.91 -6.04
C GLU A 120 4.67 31.75 -5.43
N LYS A 121 3.39 31.99 -5.13
CA LYS A 121 2.51 30.99 -4.51
C LYS A 121 2.10 29.91 -5.51
N ILE A 122 2.03 28.68 -5.03
CA ILE A 122 1.51 27.54 -5.77
C ILE A 122 0.28 26.96 -5.07
N SER A 123 -0.67 26.51 -5.88
CA SER A 123 -1.84 25.78 -5.43
C SER A 123 -2.19 24.74 -6.49
N CYS A 124 -2.28 23.49 -6.08
CA CYS A 124 -2.69 22.37 -6.91
C CYS A 124 -3.79 21.58 -6.22
N SER A 125 -4.77 21.11 -6.96
CA SER A 125 -5.68 20.10 -6.46
C SER A 125 -5.98 19.03 -7.51
N THR A 126 -6.28 17.84 -7.03
CA THR A 126 -6.73 16.72 -7.87
C THR A 126 -7.69 15.85 -7.09
N THR A 127 -8.65 15.25 -7.80
CA THR A 127 -9.58 14.27 -7.22
C THR A 127 -8.99 12.87 -7.33
N VAL A 128 -8.98 12.15 -6.20
CA VAL A 128 -8.61 10.73 -6.13
C VAL A 128 -9.86 9.92 -5.85
N THR A 129 -10.18 8.98 -6.73
CA THR A 129 -11.29 8.05 -6.55
C THR A 129 -10.83 6.86 -5.69
N VAL A 130 -11.45 6.69 -4.52
CA VAL A 130 -11.24 5.52 -3.66
C VAL A 130 -12.26 4.45 -4.02
N ARG A 131 -11.79 3.29 -4.47
CA ARG A 131 -12.63 2.13 -4.79
C ARG A 131 -12.72 1.17 -3.61
N LYS A 132 -13.83 0.44 -3.52
CA LYS A 132 -13.99 -0.63 -2.53
C LYS A 132 -12.94 -1.73 -2.77
N GLY A 133 -12.20 -2.08 -1.72
CA GLY A 133 -11.24 -3.19 -1.74
C GLY A 133 -11.95 -4.53 -1.88
N GLN A 134 -11.38 -5.43 -2.67
CA GLN A 134 -11.83 -6.81 -2.80
C GLN A 134 -10.97 -7.68 -1.88
N PHE A 135 -11.39 -7.83 -0.62
CA PHE A 135 -10.67 -8.61 0.38
C PHE A 135 -11.35 -9.95 0.62
N ALA A 136 -10.59 -11.02 0.49
CA ALA A 136 -11.06 -12.37 0.81
C ALA A 136 -11.41 -12.47 2.30
N THR A 137 -12.30 -13.41 2.63
CA THR A 137 -12.62 -13.78 4.02
C THR A 137 -11.80 -15.00 4.40
N GLU A 138 -11.20 -14.99 5.59
CA GLU A 138 -10.50 -16.13 6.19
C GLU A 138 -11.12 -16.51 7.53
N LYS A 139 -11.20 -17.81 7.80
CA LYS A 139 -11.68 -18.36 9.06
C LYS A 139 -10.48 -18.89 9.84
N LEU A 140 -10.29 -18.41 11.05
CA LEU A 140 -9.16 -18.77 11.90
C LEU A 140 -9.64 -19.32 13.23
N GLN A 141 -8.91 -20.32 13.73
CA GLN A 141 -9.07 -20.84 15.10
C GLN A 141 -7.94 -20.27 15.95
N VAL A 142 -8.29 -19.54 17.00
CA VAL A 142 -7.34 -18.90 17.91
C VAL A 142 -7.70 -19.24 19.36
N GLY A 143 -6.78 -19.00 20.29
CA GLY A 143 -7.05 -19.22 21.71
C GLY A 143 -8.31 -18.47 22.18
N LYS A 144 -9.12 -19.11 23.04
CA LYS A 144 -10.40 -18.57 23.51
C LYS A 144 -10.27 -17.16 24.11
N GLN A 145 -9.20 -16.90 24.85
CA GLN A 145 -8.91 -15.59 25.46
C GLN A 145 -8.80 -14.43 24.45
N PHE A 146 -8.54 -14.71 23.17
CA PHE A 146 -8.46 -13.70 22.13
C PHE A 146 -9.79 -13.39 21.42
N VAL A 147 -10.81 -14.19 21.71
CA VAL A 147 -12.19 -14.01 21.18
C VAL A 147 -13.14 -13.61 22.30
N GLU A 148 -12.94 -14.17 23.48
CA GLU A 148 -13.71 -13.89 24.71
C GLU A 148 -12.73 -13.42 25.81
N PRO A 149 -12.11 -12.24 25.67
CA PRO A 149 -11.17 -11.75 26.67
C PRO A 149 -11.87 -11.33 27.95
N SER A 150 -11.18 -11.47 29.09
CA SER A 150 -11.66 -10.96 30.37
C SER A 150 -11.73 -9.43 30.39
N ALA A 151 -12.43 -8.86 31.38
CA ALA A 151 -12.50 -7.40 31.54
C ALA A 151 -11.11 -6.76 31.68
N GLU A 152 -10.18 -7.41 32.36
CA GLU A 152 -8.79 -6.94 32.50
C GLU A 152 -8.05 -6.98 31.17
N GLN A 153 -8.23 -8.05 30.39
CA GLN A 153 -7.62 -8.18 29.07
C GLN A 153 -8.19 -7.15 28.08
N ILE A 154 -9.48 -6.84 28.15
CA ILE A 154 -10.11 -5.77 27.36
C ILE A 154 -9.49 -4.43 27.74
N LYS A 155 -9.40 -4.13 29.05
CA LYS A 155 -8.78 -2.89 29.51
C LYS A 155 -7.33 -2.76 29.02
N ARG A 156 -6.52 -3.81 29.20
CA ARG A 156 -5.14 -3.86 28.68
C ARG A 156 -5.10 -3.59 27.17
N ALA A 157 -5.91 -4.27 26.37
CA ALA A 157 -5.96 -4.12 24.94
C ALA A 157 -6.39 -2.70 24.50
N ASP A 158 -7.26 -2.04 25.26
CA ASP A 158 -7.71 -0.68 24.99
C ASP A 158 -6.60 0.34 25.32
N GLU A 159 -5.88 0.15 26.42
CA GLU A 159 -4.70 0.98 26.77
C GLU A 159 -3.58 0.85 25.73
N GLU A 160 -3.27 -0.39 25.30
CA GLU A 160 -2.30 -0.66 24.25
C GLU A 160 -2.71 -0.04 22.91
N ARG A 161 -4.00 -0.12 22.56
CA ARG A 161 -4.55 0.51 21.35
C ARG A 161 -4.42 2.03 21.41
N GLN A 162 -4.65 2.64 22.59
CA GLN A 162 -4.46 4.08 22.77
C GLN A 162 -2.99 4.46 22.62
N LYS A 163 -2.07 3.71 23.24
CA LYS A 163 -0.62 3.92 23.10
C LYS A 163 -0.18 3.88 21.64
N LEU A 164 -0.64 2.89 20.86
CA LEU A 164 -0.35 2.81 19.43
C LEU A 164 -0.91 4.00 18.65
N ARG A 165 -2.14 4.46 18.97
CA ARG A 165 -2.70 5.68 18.37
C ARG A 165 -1.82 6.87 18.66
N ASP A 166 -1.41 7.07 19.90
CA ASP A 166 -0.57 8.20 20.31
C ASP A 166 0.80 8.18 19.61
N ILE A 167 1.35 7.00 19.33
CA ILE A 167 2.58 6.83 18.54
C ILE A 167 2.33 7.25 17.09
N PHE A 168 1.30 6.69 16.44
CA PHE A 168 1.01 6.96 15.03
C PHE A 168 0.47 8.38 14.78
N ASP A 169 0.04 9.09 15.82
CA ASP A 169 -0.39 10.48 15.77
C ASP A 169 0.79 11.46 15.73
N ARG A 170 1.98 11.02 16.13
CA ARG A 170 3.19 11.83 16.05
C ARG A 170 3.72 11.82 14.63
N VAL A 171 4.05 12.99 14.12
CA VAL A 171 4.70 13.15 12.82
C VAL A 171 6.08 13.73 13.07
N THR A 172 7.10 12.89 12.98
CA THR A 172 8.50 13.33 12.94
C THR A 172 8.70 14.10 11.64
N PRO A 173 9.05 15.41 11.67
CA PRO A 173 9.09 16.22 10.45
C PRO A 173 10.24 15.87 9.52
N GLU A 174 11.29 15.26 10.05
CA GLU A 174 12.45 14.82 9.30
C GLU A 174 12.19 13.49 8.60
N ARG A 175 12.68 13.34 7.39
CA ARG A 175 12.81 12.05 6.72
C ARG A 175 13.98 11.29 7.34
N LEU A 176 13.71 10.21 8.05
CA LEU A 176 14.75 9.41 8.73
C LEU A 176 15.34 8.32 7.83
N TRP A 177 14.65 7.94 6.74
CA TRP A 177 15.15 6.92 5.81
C TRP A 177 15.95 7.56 4.66
N ASP A 178 16.82 6.74 4.09
CA ASP A 178 17.50 7.00 2.83
C ASP A 178 17.48 5.74 1.95
N GLY A 179 17.45 5.90 0.62
CA GLY A 179 17.40 4.76 -0.28
C GLY A 179 16.13 3.92 -0.20
N LYS A 180 16.29 2.61 -0.38
CA LYS A 180 15.17 1.68 -0.66
C LYS A 180 14.66 0.97 0.58
N PHE A 181 13.33 0.85 0.71
CA PHE A 181 12.72 -0.06 1.67
C PHE A 181 12.85 -1.51 1.22
N ARG A 182 13.01 -2.43 2.19
CA ARG A 182 13.11 -3.87 1.98
C ARG A 182 11.99 -4.63 2.69
N ILE A 183 11.76 -5.88 2.27
CA ILE A 183 10.98 -6.84 3.04
C ILE A 183 11.81 -7.26 4.26
N PRO A 184 11.23 -7.32 5.47
CA PRO A 184 11.97 -7.56 6.72
C PRO A 184 12.47 -9.00 6.92
N LEU A 185 12.08 -9.94 6.08
CA LEU A 185 12.58 -11.32 6.08
C LEU A 185 13.30 -11.62 4.78
N ASP A 186 14.44 -12.29 4.87
CA ASP A 186 15.21 -12.71 3.70
C ASP A 186 14.54 -13.89 2.98
N GLY A 187 14.64 -13.92 1.65
CA GLY A 187 14.16 -15.03 0.82
C GLY A 187 12.62 -15.14 0.72
N VAL A 188 11.87 -14.20 1.31
CA VAL A 188 10.41 -14.23 1.28
C VAL A 188 9.90 -13.43 0.09
N THR A 189 9.23 -14.15 -0.83
CA THR A 189 8.48 -13.59 -1.95
C THR A 189 7.06 -14.11 -1.84
N THR A 190 6.14 -13.32 -1.31
CA THR A 190 4.76 -13.78 -1.11
C THR A 190 3.73 -12.79 -1.62
N GLY A 191 2.54 -13.31 -1.95
CA GLY A 191 1.34 -12.52 -2.05
C GLY A 191 0.95 -11.94 -0.69
N SER A 192 0.25 -10.82 -0.70
CA SER A 192 -0.24 -10.19 0.53
C SER A 192 -1.56 -10.79 0.96
N ASN A 193 -1.70 -11.07 2.27
CA ASN A 193 -2.99 -11.35 2.92
C ASN A 193 -3.54 -10.10 3.63
N PHE A 194 -3.00 -8.92 3.34
CA PHE A 194 -3.49 -7.63 3.82
C PHE A 194 -4.96 -7.42 3.49
N GLY A 195 -5.70 -6.88 4.43
CA GLY A 195 -7.11 -6.53 4.27
C GLY A 195 -8.09 -7.71 4.38
N ARG A 196 -7.63 -8.96 4.49
CA ARG A 196 -8.54 -10.10 4.65
C ARG A 196 -9.51 -9.87 5.80
N ARG A 197 -10.79 -10.18 5.55
CA ARG A 197 -11.84 -10.15 6.57
C ARG A 197 -11.73 -11.40 7.42
N ARG A 198 -11.50 -11.25 8.72
CA ARG A 198 -11.27 -12.36 9.64
C ARG A 198 -12.55 -12.81 10.33
N ILE A 199 -12.76 -14.11 10.41
CA ILE A 199 -13.76 -14.75 11.27
C ILE A 199 -12.97 -15.60 12.26
N LEU A 200 -13.00 -15.20 13.55
CA LEU A 200 -12.22 -15.81 14.62
C LEU A 200 -13.14 -16.69 15.44
N ASN A 201 -12.92 -18.01 15.44
CA ASN A 201 -13.79 -18.99 16.15
C ASN A 201 -15.29 -18.78 15.86
N GLY A 202 -15.64 -18.40 14.62
CA GLY A 202 -17.01 -18.11 14.19
C GLY A 202 -17.48 -16.66 14.37
N ASN A 203 -16.73 -15.80 15.07
CA ASN A 203 -17.10 -14.42 15.34
C ASN A 203 -16.36 -13.45 14.36
N PRO A 204 -17.03 -12.39 13.87
CA PRO A 204 -16.37 -11.36 13.08
C PRO A 204 -15.22 -10.72 13.84
N GLY A 205 -14.04 -10.62 13.18
CA GLY A 205 -12.87 -9.96 13.69
C GLY A 205 -12.52 -8.69 12.88
N SER A 206 -11.56 -7.92 13.37
CA SER A 206 -11.02 -6.79 12.63
C SER A 206 -10.32 -7.26 11.36
N PRO A 207 -10.37 -6.46 10.27
CA PRO A 207 -9.60 -6.75 9.06
C PRO A 207 -8.11 -6.88 9.35
N HIS A 208 -7.41 -7.67 8.54
CA HIS A 208 -5.97 -7.82 8.65
C HIS A 208 -5.24 -6.55 8.23
N SER A 209 -4.62 -5.85 9.18
CA SER A 209 -3.99 -4.54 8.96
C SER A 209 -2.53 -4.57 8.51
N GLY A 210 -1.98 -5.76 8.26
CA GLY A 210 -0.62 -5.98 7.79
C GLY A 210 -0.54 -7.14 6.80
N THR A 211 0.66 -7.60 6.53
CA THR A 211 0.95 -8.79 5.73
C THR A 211 1.68 -9.78 6.62
N ASP A 212 1.20 -11.02 6.66
CA ASP A 212 1.88 -12.10 7.38
C ASP A 212 2.93 -12.72 6.44
N LEU A 213 4.18 -12.66 6.88
CA LEU A 213 5.32 -13.21 6.18
C LEU A 213 5.70 -14.54 6.84
N PRO A 214 5.69 -15.67 6.09
CA PRO A 214 6.03 -16.97 6.66
C PRO A 214 7.49 -17.02 7.10
N GLY A 215 7.75 -17.58 8.26
CA GLY A 215 9.10 -17.76 8.80
C GLY A 215 9.07 -18.73 9.97
N ALA A 216 10.13 -19.56 10.12
CA ALA A 216 10.30 -20.41 11.29
C ALA A 216 10.59 -19.56 12.52
N THR A 217 10.18 -20.01 13.70
CA THR A 217 10.57 -19.40 14.98
C THR A 217 12.09 -19.26 15.07
N GLY A 218 12.56 -18.08 15.45
CA GLY A 218 13.99 -17.76 15.55
C GLY A 218 14.59 -17.17 14.27
N THR A 219 13.86 -17.11 13.14
CA THR A 219 14.33 -16.43 11.92
C THR A 219 14.57 -14.94 12.21
N PRO A 220 15.74 -14.37 11.86
CA PRO A 220 16.01 -12.94 12.07
C PRO A 220 15.02 -12.04 11.34
N VAL A 221 14.54 -11.01 12.03
CA VAL A 221 13.67 -9.97 11.48
C VAL A 221 14.46 -8.68 11.37
N HIS A 222 14.49 -8.11 10.17
CA HIS A 222 15.28 -6.93 9.86
C HIS A 222 14.40 -5.66 9.81
N ALA A 223 14.97 -4.52 10.23
CA ALA A 223 14.37 -3.22 9.98
C ALA A 223 14.20 -3.00 8.46
N ALA A 224 12.98 -2.64 8.04
CA ALA A 224 12.68 -2.44 6.63
C ALA A 224 13.44 -1.27 6.01
N GLN A 225 13.85 -0.31 6.84
CA GLN A 225 14.70 0.83 6.49
C GLN A 225 15.17 1.52 7.78
N ARG A 226 16.10 2.49 7.63
CA ARG A 226 16.57 3.33 8.74
C ARG A 226 15.39 4.03 9.42
N GLY A 227 15.42 4.10 10.74
CA GLY A 227 14.38 4.73 11.55
C GLY A 227 14.71 4.67 13.04
N ARG A 228 13.79 5.18 13.85
CA ARG A 228 13.89 5.17 15.32
C ARG A 228 12.84 4.24 15.91
N VAL A 229 13.23 3.39 16.85
CA VAL A 229 12.29 2.51 17.57
C VAL A 229 11.35 3.36 18.41
N ALA A 230 10.05 3.30 18.08
CA ALA A 230 8.99 4.02 18.77
C ALA A 230 8.28 3.16 19.82
N LEU A 231 8.33 1.82 19.67
CA LEU A 231 7.79 0.85 20.62
C LEU A 231 8.60 -0.44 20.55
N ALA A 232 8.85 -1.06 21.74
CA ALA A 232 9.49 -2.38 21.87
C ALA A 232 8.95 -3.02 23.16
N GLU A 233 7.82 -3.75 23.06
CA GLU A 233 7.15 -4.40 24.21
C GLU A 233 6.20 -5.51 23.78
N GLU A 234 5.73 -6.31 24.74
CA GLU A 234 4.68 -7.29 24.51
C GLU A 234 3.29 -6.66 24.57
N LEU A 235 2.50 -6.86 23.49
CA LEU A 235 1.10 -6.44 23.39
C LEU A 235 0.18 -7.67 23.45
N PHE A 236 -1.02 -7.52 24.01
CA PHE A 236 -1.96 -8.61 24.21
C PHE A 236 -2.31 -9.37 22.92
N PHE A 237 -2.67 -8.66 21.86
CA PHE A 237 -3.02 -9.29 20.60
C PHE A 237 -1.81 -9.51 19.67
N ALA A 238 -0.88 -8.62 19.63
CA ALA A 238 0.24 -8.67 18.68
C ALA A 238 1.47 -9.40 19.24
N GLY A 239 1.46 -9.79 20.53
CA GLY A 239 2.62 -10.40 21.19
C GLY A 239 3.80 -9.45 21.24
N ASN A 240 5.00 -9.98 21.29
CA ASN A 240 6.21 -9.18 21.24
C ASN A 240 6.26 -8.35 19.97
N THR A 241 6.33 -7.02 20.13
CA THR A 241 6.09 -6.05 19.08
C THR A 241 7.17 -4.99 19.06
N VAL A 242 7.65 -4.66 17.87
CA VAL A 242 8.47 -3.48 17.58
C VAL A 242 7.74 -2.57 16.61
N VAL A 243 7.78 -1.26 16.85
CA VAL A 243 7.34 -0.22 15.89
C VAL A 243 8.52 0.69 15.61
N VAL A 244 8.78 0.94 14.34
CA VAL A 244 9.86 1.83 13.87
C VAL A 244 9.25 3.05 13.19
N ASP A 245 9.61 4.24 13.67
CA ASP A 245 9.33 5.53 13.06
C ASP A 245 10.40 5.85 12.01
N HIS A 246 9.96 6.02 10.77
CA HIS A 246 10.85 6.40 9.65
C HIS A 246 10.80 7.90 9.35
N GLY A 247 10.04 8.68 10.13
CA GLY A 247 9.78 10.10 9.86
C GLY A 247 8.62 10.30 8.88
N LEU A 248 8.18 11.55 8.76
CA LEU A 248 7.08 11.96 7.87
C LEU A 248 5.79 11.15 8.07
N GLY A 249 5.50 10.69 9.31
CA GLY A 249 4.32 9.89 9.62
C GLY A 249 4.33 8.45 9.09
N ILE A 250 5.50 7.93 8.69
CA ILE A 250 5.67 6.56 8.19
C ILE A 250 6.16 5.68 9.33
N TYR A 251 5.38 4.65 9.66
CA TYR A 251 5.67 3.68 10.70
C TYR A 251 5.58 2.26 10.18
N THR A 252 6.58 1.43 10.47
CA THR A 252 6.51 -0.02 10.25
C THR A 252 6.32 -0.75 11.58
N PHE A 253 5.51 -1.82 11.53
CA PHE A 253 5.10 -2.62 12.68
C PHE A 253 5.55 -4.06 12.49
N TYR A 254 6.15 -4.65 13.52
CA TYR A 254 6.68 -6.01 13.52
C TYR A 254 6.11 -6.74 14.74
N GLY A 255 5.15 -7.65 14.50
CA GLY A 255 4.45 -8.39 15.57
C GLY A 255 4.75 -9.87 15.58
N HIS A 256 4.29 -10.53 16.66
CA HIS A 256 4.40 -11.96 16.94
C HIS A 256 5.84 -12.47 17.14
N LEU A 257 6.78 -11.56 17.50
CA LEU A 257 8.18 -11.91 17.66
C LEU A 257 8.37 -12.89 18.82
N SER A 258 9.37 -13.79 18.72
CA SER A 258 9.83 -14.61 19.83
C SER A 258 10.79 -13.85 20.76
N GLU A 259 11.53 -12.90 20.20
CA GLU A 259 12.54 -12.08 20.88
C GLU A 259 12.56 -10.68 20.31
N ILE A 260 12.78 -9.68 21.15
CA ILE A 260 13.00 -8.27 20.79
C ILE A 260 14.45 -7.94 21.11
N ASP A 261 15.23 -7.55 20.10
CA ASP A 261 16.67 -7.29 20.22
C ASP A 261 16.98 -5.78 20.32
N VAL A 262 15.97 -4.93 20.40
CA VAL A 262 16.09 -3.46 20.41
C VAL A 262 15.23 -2.84 21.50
N LYS A 263 15.47 -1.58 21.82
CA LYS A 263 14.69 -0.79 22.80
C LYS A 263 14.20 0.53 22.21
N VAL A 264 13.18 1.11 22.83
CA VAL A 264 12.65 2.42 22.46
C VAL A 264 13.77 3.48 22.45
N GLY A 265 13.81 4.25 21.37
CA GLY A 265 14.81 5.29 21.13
C GLY A 265 16.01 4.85 20.31
N ASP A 266 16.27 3.56 20.15
CA ASP A 266 17.35 3.07 19.29
C ASP A 266 17.16 3.55 17.85
N VAL A 267 18.26 3.96 17.22
CA VAL A 267 18.29 4.29 15.78
C VAL A 267 18.79 3.06 15.04
N LEU A 268 17.96 2.57 14.14
CA LEU A 268 18.26 1.39 13.34
C LEU A 268 18.68 1.81 11.95
N GLU A 269 19.67 1.14 11.38
CA GLU A 269 20.00 1.23 9.96
C GLU A 269 19.17 0.22 9.15
N ASN A 270 19.11 0.40 7.83
CA ASN A 270 18.46 -0.55 6.92
C ASN A 270 19.03 -1.96 7.11
N GLY A 271 18.16 -2.92 7.39
CA GLY A 271 18.58 -4.32 7.57
C GLY A 271 19.15 -4.68 8.95
N THR A 272 19.17 -3.76 9.91
CA THR A 272 19.51 -4.09 11.31
C THR A 272 18.53 -5.14 11.84
N VAL A 273 19.01 -6.20 12.47
CA VAL A 273 18.16 -7.19 13.16
C VAL A 273 17.49 -6.51 14.36
N LEU A 274 16.17 -6.58 14.43
CA LEU A 274 15.37 -5.97 15.50
C LEU A 274 14.68 -6.99 16.40
N GLY A 275 14.72 -8.28 16.02
CA GLY A 275 14.11 -9.37 16.75
C GLY A 275 14.06 -10.63 15.90
N LYS A 276 13.31 -11.62 16.36
CA LYS A 276 13.17 -12.92 15.70
C LYS A 276 11.72 -13.31 15.53
N VAL A 277 11.41 -13.98 14.41
CA VAL A 277 10.07 -14.54 14.15
C VAL A 277 9.65 -15.43 15.32
N GLY A 278 8.40 -15.35 15.70
CA GLY A 278 7.80 -16.15 16.76
C GLY A 278 6.35 -16.48 16.51
N ALA A 279 5.65 -16.80 17.61
CA ALA A 279 4.23 -17.10 17.64
C ALA A 279 3.57 -16.54 18.92
N THR A 280 4.03 -15.37 19.38
CA THR A 280 3.46 -14.69 20.56
C THR A 280 2.17 -13.93 20.21
N GLY A 281 1.29 -13.73 21.19
CA GLY A 281 0.01 -13.06 20.99
C GLY A 281 -1.04 -13.95 20.27
N ARG A 282 -1.90 -13.32 19.46
CA ARG A 282 -3.02 -13.98 18.78
C ARG A 282 -2.60 -14.49 17.39
N VAL A 283 -2.14 -15.73 17.33
CA VAL A 283 -1.65 -16.38 16.11
C VAL A 283 -2.19 -17.80 15.96
N THR A 284 -2.07 -18.37 14.77
CA THR A 284 -2.32 -19.78 14.46
C THR A 284 -1.04 -20.59 14.29
N GLY A 285 0.10 -19.94 14.19
CA GLY A 285 1.42 -20.55 14.03
C GLY A 285 2.51 -19.49 13.79
N PRO A 286 3.79 -19.90 13.71
CA PRO A 286 4.90 -18.97 13.57
C PRO A 286 4.86 -18.18 12.25
N HIS A 287 4.96 -16.85 12.33
CA HIS A 287 5.08 -15.92 11.21
C HIS A 287 5.47 -14.54 11.72
N LEU A 288 5.91 -13.67 10.84
CA LEU A 288 6.04 -12.25 11.11
C LEU A 288 4.78 -11.52 10.63
N HIS A 289 4.07 -10.85 11.52
CA HIS A 289 3.08 -9.86 11.13
C HIS A 289 3.79 -8.54 10.82
N TRP A 290 3.77 -8.11 9.56
CA TRP A 290 4.40 -6.86 9.12
C TRP A 290 3.35 -5.85 8.70
N GLY A 291 3.25 -4.74 9.42
CA GLY A 291 2.30 -3.66 9.20
C GLY A 291 2.96 -2.39 8.69
N LEU A 292 2.17 -1.53 8.06
CA LEU A 292 2.54 -0.18 7.64
C LEU A 292 1.43 0.80 7.98
N THR A 293 1.80 1.88 8.65
CA THR A 293 0.94 3.04 8.88
C THR A 293 1.60 4.26 8.25
N VAL A 294 0.86 5.00 7.44
CA VAL A 294 1.29 6.28 6.86
C VAL A 294 0.22 7.30 7.18
N GLU A 295 0.57 8.36 7.91
CA GLU A 295 -0.38 9.37 8.35
C GLU A 295 -1.64 8.76 8.99
N ARG A 296 -1.46 7.82 9.91
CA ARG A 296 -2.51 7.03 10.60
C ARG A 296 -3.29 6.05 9.69
N ALA A 297 -3.06 6.06 8.39
CA ALA A 297 -3.72 5.14 7.47
C ALA A 297 -3.00 3.79 7.46
N ARG A 298 -3.75 2.70 7.66
CA ARG A 298 -3.26 1.33 7.54
C ARG A 298 -3.24 0.94 6.07
N VAL A 299 -2.07 0.66 5.55
CA VAL A 299 -1.86 0.37 4.12
C VAL A 299 -1.04 -0.91 3.94
N ASN A 300 -1.15 -1.53 2.78
CA ASN A 300 -0.38 -2.73 2.47
C ASN A 300 1.12 -2.42 2.43
N PRO A 301 1.94 -3.00 3.33
CA PRO A 301 3.36 -2.69 3.43
C PRO A 301 4.18 -3.05 2.19
N LEU A 302 3.74 -4.02 1.39
CA LEU A 302 4.41 -4.36 0.14
C LEU A 302 4.35 -3.22 -0.89
N LEU A 303 3.36 -2.32 -0.79
CA LEU A 303 3.29 -1.14 -1.66
C LEU A 303 4.40 -0.13 -1.36
N LEU A 304 4.84 -0.02 -0.09
CA LEU A 304 5.98 0.83 0.27
C LEU A 304 7.26 0.34 -0.42
N VAL A 305 7.52 -0.97 -0.36
CA VAL A 305 8.67 -1.59 -1.05
C VAL A 305 8.56 -1.41 -2.56
N LYS A 306 7.36 -1.55 -3.13
CA LYS A 306 7.13 -1.35 -4.56
C LYS A 306 7.39 0.10 -4.99
N LEU A 307 6.93 1.08 -4.22
CA LEU A 307 7.01 2.51 -4.58
C LEU A 307 8.38 3.12 -4.26
N LEU A 308 8.98 2.73 -3.14
CA LEU A 308 10.26 3.26 -2.67
C LEU A 308 11.41 2.24 -2.74
N GLY A 309 11.15 1.01 -3.20
CA GLY A 309 12.15 -0.04 -3.39
C GLY A 309 12.84 -0.02 -4.76
N ASN A 310 12.17 0.44 -5.82
CA ASN A 310 12.72 0.54 -7.17
C ASN A 310 12.82 1.99 -7.63
N SER A 311 14.02 2.42 -8.01
CA SER A 311 14.27 3.79 -8.50
C SER A 311 13.87 4.02 -9.96
N SER A 312 13.24 3.06 -10.62
CA SER A 312 12.67 3.21 -11.96
C SER A 312 11.17 2.95 -11.91
N LEU A 313 10.37 4.00 -12.06
CA LEU A 313 8.96 3.91 -12.41
C LEU A 313 8.84 3.42 -13.87
N GLU A 314 9.19 2.18 -14.12
CA GLU A 314 8.68 1.49 -15.29
C GLU A 314 7.24 1.07 -14.99
N THR A 315 6.33 1.77 -15.64
CA THR A 315 4.90 1.48 -15.66
C THR A 315 4.65 0.17 -16.38
N SER A 316 4.82 -0.95 -15.71
CA SER A 316 4.26 -2.22 -16.19
C SER A 316 2.84 -2.37 -15.67
N PRO A 317 1.86 -2.65 -16.54
CA PRO A 317 0.49 -2.81 -16.12
C PRO A 317 0.37 -4.03 -15.20
N ILE A 318 -0.37 -3.86 -14.11
CA ILE A 318 -0.74 -4.95 -13.20
C ILE A 318 -1.56 -5.94 -14.01
N SER A 319 -1.03 -7.14 -14.26
CA SER A 319 -1.83 -8.27 -14.74
C SER A 319 -2.91 -8.56 -13.71
N LYS A 320 -4.17 -8.64 -14.17
CA LYS A 320 -5.32 -9.05 -13.36
C LYS A 320 -5.10 -10.46 -12.79
N PRO A 321 -5.64 -10.72 -11.59
CA PRO A 321 -5.71 -12.08 -11.04
C PRO A 321 -6.64 -12.96 -11.86
#